data_8ba783c228e8b61aa328112ad1ffbcb2
#
_entry.id   8ba783c228e8b61aa328112ad1ffbcb2
#
_cell.length_a   1.000
_cell.length_b   1.000
_cell.length_c   1.000
_cell.angle_alpha   90.00
_cell.angle_beta   90.00
_cell.angle_gamma   90.00
#
_symmetry.space_group_name_H-M   'P 1'
#
loop_
_entity.id
_entity.type
_entity.pdbx_description
1 polymer ?
#
loop_
_entity_poly.entity_id
_entity_poly.type
_entity_poly.pdbx_seq_one_letter_code
_entity_poly.pdbx_strand_id
1 'polypeptide(L)'
;MYRTWTVRRATDVRATRDKGAPVAFTLSAGGKVEALTGVVVVSRAGRARASREVAIEGLGTLRAGDEAAVLHPVGEGYWLVWRDGKKGSAQVGPKSDRPGPWNPELNPIETPEFRWWVHVRDGQGRTGWTDAPDDFGDKDRCG
;
A
#
# COMPACT_ATOMS: atom_id res chain seq x y z
N MET A 1 -13.99 1.02 13.35
CA MET A 1 -13.65 2.19 14.20
C MET A 1 -13.19 3.32 13.28
N TYR A 2 -13.83 4.46 13.39
CA TYR A 2 -13.45 5.63 12.60
C TYR A 2 -12.28 6.33 13.25
N ARG A 3 -11.35 6.82 12.42
CA ARG A 3 -10.22 7.62 12.89
C ARG A 3 -10.42 9.06 12.45
N THR A 4 -10.14 9.99 13.34
CA THR A 4 -10.16 11.41 13.03
C THR A 4 -8.78 11.85 12.58
N TRP A 5 -8.70 12.38 11.38
CA TRP A 5 -7.46 12.88 10.80
C TRP A 5 -7.51 14.39 10.66
N THR A 6 -6.36 15.03 10.77
CA THR A 6 -6.22 16.48 10.57
C THR A 6 -5.70 16.74 9.17
N VAL A 7 -6.35 17.64 8.45
CA VAL A 7 -5.92 18.05 7.10
C VAL A 7 -4.75 19.01 7.24
N ARG A 8 -3.59 18.63 6.73
CA ARG A 8 -2.36 19.44 6.79
C ARG A 8 -2.28 20.45 5.66
N ARG A 9 -2.78 20.12 4.50
CA ARG A 9 -2.81 20.99 3.32
C ARG A 9 -4.06 20.73 2.51
N ALA A 10 -4.43 21.71 1.68
CA ALA A 10 -5.61 21.59 0.82
C ALA A 10 -5.53 20.29 0.01
N THR A 11 -6.59 19.52 0.03
CA THR A 11 -6.65 18.18 -0.54
C THR A 11 -7.92 18.00 -1.33
N ASP A 12 -7.80 17.58 -2.58
CA ASP A 12 -8.95 17.25 -3.41
C ASP A 12 -9.48 15.86 -3.05
N VAL A 13 -10.79 15.77 -2.86
CA VAL A 13 -11.50 14.53 -2.60
C VAL A 13 -12.36 14.20 -3.82
N ARG A 14 -12.17 12.99 -4.35
CA ARG A 14 -12.82 12.58 -5.60
C ARG A 14 -14.04 11.72 -5.34
N ALA A 15 -14.94 11.69 -6.31
CA ALA A 15 -16.17 10.91 -6.19
C ALA A 15 -15.91 9.41 -6.16
N THR A 16 -14.88 8.92 -6.85
CA THR A 16 -14.50 7.50 -6.92
C THR A 16 -12.99 7.34 -6.78
N ARG A 17 -12.54 6.09 -6.66
CA ARG A 17 -11.12 5.73 -6.54
C ARG A 17 -10.44 5.76 -7.91
N ASP A 18 -10.45 6.91 -8.56
CA ASP A 18 -9.85 7.09 -9.87
C ASP A 18 -9.28 8.50 -9.95
N LYS A 19 -8.03 8.62 -10.40
CA LYS A 19 -7.37 9.90 -10.60
C LYS A 19 -8.11 10.80 -11.58
N GLY A 20 -8.79 10.22 -12.57
CA GLY A 20 -9.59 10.94 -13.55
C GLY A 20 -10.99 11.28 -13.08
N ALA A 21 -11.40 10.80 -11.90
CA ALA A 21 -12.73 11.08 -11.38
C ALA A 21 -12.90 12.58 -11.04
N PRO A 22 -14.12 13.11 -11.13
CA PRO A 22 -14.37 14.49 -10.73
C PRO A 22 -14.01 14.74 -9.27
N VAL A 23 -13.54 15.95 -8.98
CA VAL A 23 -13.34 16.40 -7.61
C VAL A 23 -14.72 16.66 -7.01
N ALA A 24 -15.08 15.90 -5.98
CA ALA A 24 -16.36 16.07 -5.31
C ALA A 24 -16.36 17.30 -4.40
N PHE A 25 -15.24 17.50 -3.68
CA PHE A 25 -15.03 18.67 -2.84
C PHE A 25 -13.54 18.77 -2.48
N THR A 26 -13.14 19.92 -1.97
CA THR A 26 -11.75 20.15 -1.52
C THR A 26 -11.75 20.39 -0.01
N LEU A 27 -10.85 19.74 0.68
CA LEU A 27 -10.62 19.93 2.12
C LEU A 27 -9.64 21.06 2.33
N SER A 28 -9.92 21.92 3.31
CA SER A 28 -9.03 23.01 3.68
C SER A 28 -8.06 22.58 4.78
N ALA A 29 -6.83 23.11 4.73
CA ALA A 29 -5.84 22.87 5.76
C ALA A 29 -6.39 23.29 7.14
N GLY A 30 -6.12 22.47 8.16
CA GLY A 30 -6.60 22.69 9.53
C GLY A 30 -7.93 22.03 9.84
N GLY A 31 -8.67 21.59 8.83
CA GLY A 31 -9.93 20.89 9.03
C GLY A 31 -9.73 19.48 9.56
N LYS A 32 -10.81 18.86 9.99
CA LYS A 32 -10.83 17.48 10.46
C LYS A 32 -11.72 16.63 9.57
N VAL A 33 -11.31 15.37 9.38
CA VAL A 33 -12.08 14.39 8.62
C VAL A 33 -12.07 13.05 9.37
N GLU A 34 -13.08 12.24 9.10
CA GLU A 34 -13.10 10.85 9.55
C GLU A 34 -12.60 9.96 8.42
N ALA A 35 -11.62 9.13 8.72
CA ALA A 35 -11.16 8.09 7.80
C ALA A 35 -12.06 6.87 7.99
N LEU A 36 -12.83 6.53 6.96
CA LEU A 36 -13.82 5.46 7.02
C LEU A 36 -13.21 4.10 6.65
N THR A 37 -12.49 4.05 5.54
CA THR A 37 -11.81 2.83 5.10
C THR A 37 -10.66 3.17 4.14
N GLY A 38 -9.75 2.24 3.98
CA GLY A 38 -8.64 2.36 3.03
C GLY A 38 -8.62 1.17 2.09
N VAL A 39 -8.22 1.42 0.84
CA VAL A 39 -8.09 0.38 -0.19
C VAL A 39 -6.81 0.65 -0.97
N VAL A 40 -6.00 -0.38 -1.15
CA VAL A 40 -4.85 -0.31 -2.05
C VAL A 40 -5.26 -0.84 -3.41
N VAL A 41 -5.09 -0.01 -4.44
CA VAL A 41 -5.36 -0.39 -5.82
C VAL A 41 -4.03 -0.56 -6.54
N VAL A 42 -3.76 -1.78 -7.01
CA VAL A 42 -2.56 -2.10 -7.79
C VAL A 42 -2.90 -1.92 -9.26
N SER A 43 -2.29 -0.93 -9.91
CA SER A 43 -2.49 -0.69 -11.34
C SER A 43 -1.55 -1.51 -12.19
N ARG A 44 -0.38 -1.87 -11.68
CA ARG A 44 0.58 -2.76 -12.35
C ARG A 44 1.36 -3.55 -11.30
N ALA A 45 1.32 -4.87 -11.39
CA ALA A 45 2.11 -5.72 -10.54
C ALA A 45 3.59 -5.62 -10.91
N GLY A 46 4.44 -5.64 -9.89
CA GLY A 46 5.86 -5.79 -10.08
C GLY A 46 6.25 -7.26 -10.12
N ARG A 47 7.56 -7.53 -10.20
CA ARG A 47 8.11 -8.88 -10.14
C ARG A 47 9.34 -8.93 -9.24
N ALA A 48 9.51 -10.05 -8.57
CA ALA A 48 10.71 -10.31 -7.78
C ALA A 48 11.14 -11.76 -7.98
N ARG A 49 12.40 -12.03 -7.79
CA ARG A 49 13.01 -13.35 -8.04
C ARG A 49 13.72 -13.86 -6.80
N ALA A 50 13.57 -15.15 -6.54
CA ALA A 50 14.36 -15.82 -5.53
C ALA A 50 15.80 -16.04 -6.04
N SER A 51 16.79 -15.64 -5.25
CA SER A 51 18.20 -15.88 -5.58
C SER A 51 18.72 -17.19 -4.97
N ARG A 52 17.92 -17.82 -4.11
CA ARG A 52 18.20 -19.07 -3.44
C ARG A 52 16.89 -19.80 -3.18
N GLU A 53 16.97 -21.06 -2.78
CA GLU A 53 15.77 -21.74 -2.31
C GLU A 53 15.28 -21.06 -1.02
N VAL A 54 14.00 -20.74 -0.98
CA VAL A 54 13.41 -19.99 0.14
C VAL A 54 11.95 -20.36 0.31
N ALA A 55 11.52 -20.48 1.57
CA ALA A 55 10.12 -20.69 1.90
C ALA A 55 9.45 -19.31 2.06
N ILE A 56 8.38 -19.10 1.34
CA ILE A 56 7.59 -17.86 1.38
C ILE A 56 6.25 -18.17 2.03
N GLU A 57 5.89 -17.41 3.05
CA GLU A 57 4.60 -17.56 3.71
C GLU A 57 3.46 -17.41 2.70
N GLY A 58 2.59 -18.40 2.63
CA GLY A 58 1.45 -18.43 1.72
C GLY A 58 1.75 -18.99 0.33
N LEU A 59 3.01 -19.00 -0.12
CA LEU A 59 3.40 -19.50 -1.44
C LEU A 59 4.06 -20.89 -1.40
N GLY A 60 4.65 -21.25 -0.27
CA GLY A 60 5.47 -22.45 -0.19
C GLY A 60 6.93 -22.19 -0.58
N THR A 61 7.65 -23.24 -0.92
CA THR A 61 9.07 -23.14 -1.25
C THR A 61 9.27 -22.74 -2.70
N LEU A 62 10.04 -21.67 -2.89
CA LEU A 62 10.52 -21.24 -4.21
C LEU A 62 11.98 -21.67 -4.38
N ARG A 63 12.35 -22.02 -5.59
CA ARG A 63 13.74 -22.36 -5.95
C ARG A 63 14.42 -21.12 -6.50
N ALA A 64 15.76 -21.12 -6.48
CA ALA A 64 16.53 -20.07 -7.11
C ALA A 64 16.07 -19.87 -8.57
N GLY A 65 15.79 -18.65 -8.96
CA GLY A 65 15.29 -18.30 -10.29
C GLY A 65 13.76 -18.20 -10.38
N ASP A 66 13.01 -18.74 -9.43
CA ASP A 66 11.56 -18.61 -9.41
C ASP A 66 11.14 -17.17 -9.14
N GLU A 67 10.07 -16.74 -9.80
CA GLU A 67 9.56 -15.38 -9.69
C GLU A 67 8.16 -15.35 -9.07
N ALA A 68 7.86 -14.25 -8.42
CA ALA A 68 6.52 -13.96 -7.90
C ALA A 68 6.14 -12.52 -8.30
N ALA A 69 4.85 -12.29 -8.46
CA ALA A 69 4.33 -10.95 -8.64
C ALA A 69 4.38 -10.20 -7.30
N VAL A 70 4.73 -8.93 -7.33
CA VAL A 70 4.79 -8.06 -6.16
C VAL A 70 3.68 -7.04 -6.29
N LEU A 71 2.84 -6.91 -5.25
CA LEU A 71 1.64 -6.08 -5.33
C LEU A 71 1.80 -4.77 -4.56
N HIS A 72 1.89 -4.82 -3.25
CA HIS A 72 2.04 -3.63 -2.42
C HIS A 72 2.63 -3.98 -1.05
N PRO A 73 3.18 -3.00 -0.32
CA PRO A 73 3.67 -3.23 1.03
C PRO A 73 2.53 -3.61 1.99
N VAL A 74 2.85 -4.48 2.96
CA VAL A 74 1.90 -4.87 4.02
C VAL A 74 2.44 -4.56 5.41
N GLY A 75 3.57 -3.87 5.52
CA GLY A 75 4.18 -3.45 6.77
C GLY A 75 5.45 -4.20 7.11
N GLU A 76 6.29 -3.57 7.93
CA GLU A 76 7.53 -4.15 8.47
C GLU A 76 8.50 -4.72 7.42
N GLY A 77 8.53 -4.10 6.23
CA GLY A 77 9.40 -4.53 5.14
C GLY A 77 8.86 -5.70 4.33
N TYR A 78 7.67 -6.18 4.65
CA TYR A 78 7.01 -7.24 3.90
C TYR A 78 6.13 -6.67 2.79
N TRP A 79 6.01 -7.46 1.71
CA TRP A 79 5.18 -7.14 0.56
C TRP A 79 4.18 -8.25 0.31
N LEU A 80 2.98 -7.89 -0.12
CA LEU A 80 2.04 -8.86 -0.64
C LEU A 80 2.55 -9.35 -1.98
N VAL A 81 2.69 -10.67 -2.10
CA VAL A 81 3.18 -11.32 -3.31
C VAL A 81 2.17 -12.36 -3.78
N TRP A 82 2.27 -12.74 -5.06
CA TRP A 82 1.32 -13.66 -5.67
C TRP A 82 2.04 -14.57 -6.66
N ARG A 83 1.73 -15.86 -6.61
CA ARG A 83 2.27 -16.85 -7.52
C ARG A 83 1.32 -18.04 -7.63
N ASP A 84 1.00 -18.46 -8.85
CA ASP A 84 0.19 -19.65 -9.14
C ASP A 84 -1.14 -19.67 -8.40
N GLY A 85 -1.83 -18.53 -8.35
CA GLY A 85 -3.13 -18.41 -7.69
C GLY A 85 -3.07 -18.29 -6.18
N LYS A 86 -1.90 -18.16 -5.59
CA LYS A 86 -1.73 -18.05 -4.14
C LYS A 86 -1.18 -16.69 -3.76
N LYS A 87 -1.69 -16.16 -2.64
CA LYS A 87 -1.17 -14.94 -2.02
C LYS A 87 -0.18 -15.30 -0.93
N GLY A 88 0.88 -14.52 -0.82
CA GLY A 88 1.87 -14.70 0.21
C GLY A 88 2.43 -13.38 0.70
N SER A 89 3.34 -13.47 1.64
CA SER A 89 4.02 -12.33 2.24
C SER A 89 5.52 -12.60 2.24
N ALA A 90 6.30 -11.67 1.71
CA ALA A 90 7.74 -11.84 1.60
C ALA A 90 8.47 -10.52 1.77
N GLN A 91 9.67 -10.58 2.30
CA GLN A 91 10.59 -9.45 2.26
C GLN A 91 11.16 -9.32 0.86
N VAL A 92 11.02 -8.15 0.25
CA VAL A 92 11.50 -7.86 -1.09
C VAL A 92 12.50 -6.71 -0.99
N GLY A 93 13.70 -6.94 -1.44
CA GLY A 93 14.74 -5.93 -1.39
C GLY A 93 15.99 -6.38 -2.14
N PRO A 94 16.98 -5.48 -2.25
CA PRO A 94 18.22 -5.80 -2.93
C PRO A 94 18.95 -6.94 -2.24
N LYS A 95 19.60 -7.80 -3.04
CA LYS A 95 20.42 -8.87 -2.52
C LYS A 95 21.51 -8.31 -1.61
N SER A 96 21.66 -8.91 -0.44
CA SER A 96 22.65 -8.50 0.54
C SER A 96 23.74 -9.58 0.63
N ASP A 97 24.99 -9.16 0.68
CA ASP A 97 26.11 -10.05 0.94
C ASP A 97 26.29 -10.38 2.42
N ARG A 98 25.46 -9.78 3.28
CA ARG A 98 25.50 -10.05 4.71
C ARG A 98 24.81 -11.38 5.00
N PRO A 99 25.44 -12.28 5.71
CA PRO A 99 24.80 -13.52 6.14
C PRO A 99 23.73 -13.23 7.19
N GLY A 100 22.68 -14.06 7.21
CA GLY A 100 21.69 -14.04 8.26
C GLY A 100 20.32 -13.46 7.85
N PRO A 101 19.48 -13.11 8.82
CA PRO A 101 18.07 -12.79 8.60
C PRO A 101 17.82 -11.47 7.83
N TRP A 102 18.85 -10.70 7.57
CA TRP A 102 18.75 -9.43 6.85
C TRP A 102 18.77 -9.58 5.33
N ASN A 103 18.91 -10.79 4.82
CA ASN A 103 18.90 -11.04 3.38
C ASN A 103 17.44 -11.24 2.95
N PRO A 104 16.89 -10.34 2.11
CA PRO A 104 15.49 -10.46 1.66
C PRO A 104 15.23 -11.80 0.99
N GLU A 105 14.02 -12.30 1.12
CA GLU A 105 13.62 -13.56 0.51
C GLU A 105 13.57 -13.47 -1.01
N LEU A 106 13.16 -12.30 -1.54
CA LEU A 106 13.07 -12.05 -2.97
C LEU A 106 13.80 -10.77 -3.34
N ASN A 107 14.36 -10.74 -4.54
CA ASN A 107 15.04 -9.57 -5.08
C ASN A 107 14.19 -8.92 -6.16
N PRO A 108 14.00 -7.59 -6.15
CA PRO A 108 13.13 -6.92 -7.10
C PRO A 108 13.68 -6.94 -8.52
N ILE A 109 12.79 -7.17 -9.50
CA ILE A 109 13.06 -7.06 -10.92
C ILE A 109 12.30 -5.85 -11.48
N GLU A 110 11.01 -5.75 -11.17
CA GLU A 110 10.15 -4.64 -11.57
C GLU A 110 9.42 -4.11 -10.35
N THR A 111 9.34 -2.79 -10.24
CA THR A 111 8.61 -2.13 -9.15
C THR A 111 7.12 -2.11 -9.49
N PRO A 112 6.24 -2.47 -8.55
CA PRO A 112 4.80 -2.36 -8.79
C PRO A 112 4.34 -0.91 -8.78
N GLU A 113 3.21 -0.65 -9.44
CA GLU A 113 2.50 0.61 -9.34
C GLU A 113 1.23 0.40 -8.56
N PHE A 114 1.08 1.12 -7.47
CA PHE A 114 -0.09 1.02 -6.60
C PHE A 114 -0.41 2.37 -5.99
N ARG A 115 -1.66 2.51 -5.51
CA ARG A 115 -2.12 3.69 -4.79
C ARG A 115 -2.93 3.28 -3.60
N TRP A 116 -2.73 3.98 -2.51
CA TRP A 116 -3.56 3.87 -1.33
C TRP A 116 -4.66 4.92 -1.43
N TRP A 117 -5.89 4.47 -1.55
CA TRP A 117 -7.07 5.31 -1.52
C TRP A 117 -7.74 5.24 -0.17
N VAL A 118 -8.14 6.39 0.34
CA VAL A 118 -8.83 6.48 1.63
C VAL A 118 -10.19 7.11 1.42
N HIS A 119 -11.22 6.47 1.96
CA HIS A 119 -12.57 7.01 1.96
C HIS A 119 -12.70 7.90 3.20
N VAL A 120 -13.02 9.17 3.00
CA VAL A 120 -13.09 10.16 4.07
C VAL A 120 -14.47 10.81 4.13
N ARG A 121 -14.82 11.29 5.32
CA ARG A 121 -16.03 12.08 5.54
C ARG A 121 -15.63 13.38 6.23
N ASP A 122 -16.10 14.51 5.72
CA ASP A 122 -15.83 15.83 6.30
C ASP A 122 -16.83 16.19 7.41
N GLY A 123 -16.64 17.36 8.03
CA GLY A 123 -17.53 17.84 9.08
C GLY A 123 -18.96 18.16 8.64
N GLN A 124 -19.21 18.22 7.34
CA GLN A 124 -20.54 18.46 6.76
C GLN A 124 -21.22 17.16 6.31
N GLY A 125 -20.60 16.03 6.56
CA GLY A 125 -21.15 14.73 6.17
C GLY A 125 -20.86 14.32 4.73
N ARG A 126 -20.09 15.11 3.97
CA ARG A 126 -19.72 14.77 2.60
C ARG A 126 -18.67 13.69 2.60
N THR A 127 -18.79 12.71 1.70
CA THR A 127 -17.86 11.59 1.58
C THR A 127 -17.22 11.55 0.21
N GLY A 128 -16.03 10.96 0.15
CA GLY A 128 -15.32 10.75 -1.11
C GLY A 128 -13.97 10.10 -0.87
N TRP A 129 -13.17 10.03 -1.92
CA TRP A 129 -11.91 9.29 -1.92
C TRP A 129 -10.72 10.20 -2.20
N THR A 130 -9.62 9.96 -1.49
CA THR A 130 -8.36 10.66 -1.74
C THR A 130 -7.21 9.66 -1.80
N ASP A 131 -6.25 9.91 -2.69
CA ASP A 131 -5.01 9.15 -2.80
C ASP A 131 -3.80 9.91 -2.25
N ALA A 132 -4.05 10.92 -1.43
CA ALA A 132 -3.03 11.76 -0.83
C ALA A 132 -2.99 11.59 0.70
N PRO A 133 -2.66 10.37 1.23
CA PRO A 133 -2.66 10.14 2.67
C PRO A 133 -1.64 11.00 3.41
N ASP A 134 -0.58 11.47 2.73
CA ASP A 134 0.45 12.31 3.34
C ASP A 134 -0.02 13.74 3.62
N ASP A 135 -1.16 14.14 3.06
CA ASP A 135 -1.77 15.44 3.34
C ASP A 135 -2.50 15.48 4.69
N PHE A 136 -2.51 14.38 5.42
CA PHE A 136 -3.19 14.25 6.70
C PHE A 136 -2.21 13.95 7.84
N GLY A 137 -2.53 14.50 9.01
CA GLY A 137 -1.84 14.21 10.25
C GLY A 137 -2.72 13.43 11.23
N ASP A 138 -2.14 13.03 12.34
CA ASP A 138 -2.81 12.30 13.43
C ASP A 138 -3.38 10.94 12.98
N LYS A 139 -2.81 10.34 11.94
CA LYS A 139 -3.32 9.11 11.35
C LYS A 139 -3.24 7.89 12.27
N ASP A 140 -2.32 7.91 13.22
CA ASP A 140 -2.11 6.78 14.15
C ASP A 140 -2.91 6.92 15.44
N ARG A 141 -3.65 8.01 15.59
CA ARG A 141 -4.46 8.21 16.77
C ARG A 141 -5.82 7.57 16.59
N CYS A 142 -6.18 6.69 17.52
CA CYS A 142 -7.56 6.26 17.67
C CYS A 142 -8.30 7.41 18.36
N GLY A 143 -9.03 8.16 17.57
CA GLY A 143 -9.81 9.31 18.03
C GLY A 143 -11.08 8.95 18.68
#